data_08893356648160134c28f4c5ae497ab7
#
_entry.id   08893356648160134c28f4c5ae497ab7
#
_cell.length_a   1.000
_cell.length_b   1.000
_cell.length_c   1.000
_cell.angle_alpha   90.00
_cell.angle_beta   90.00
_cell.angle_gamma   90.00
#
_symmetry.space_group_name_H-M   'P 1'
#
loop_
_entity.id
_entity.type
_entity.pdbx_description
1 polymer ?
#
loop_
_entity_poly.entity_id
_entity_poly.type
_entity_poly.pdbx_seq_one_letter_code
_entity_poly.pdbx_strand_id
1 'polypeptide(L)'
;MKNWKRFVQTTCAIALIGSTATVFAAEAKPPVSKAPEKIPVILDADMVDLFDDGVAMVMLATSPKVDLKGITIVIGNSWAEDGTASAIRHLEGLGRTDIPVYVGVNRPTRPGRMENIMEERKNFGYGHETYMGSCSYPEPASWEESYRTRYKSEPTIGPKDGDASDYIIRTIKENPHKITVVAIGTGGNLAKALEKDPSIASLSKEIVYMAGAFLHAGNTTPTAEFNVWLDPEAAKKVYRADWPKQTFFPLDVCENEPITYKDFKNLEKRIKNPVFKDMWERHYMTDLFRKNKDHKNFIWDVLAAGYVLDPSIITHEVFMPIDVNDTYSISYGQTVAFPGTPPPGTQKAHIVQKIDRKKVMKMLTAAFDKM
;
A
#
# COMPACT_ATOMS: atom_id res chain seq x y z
N MET A 1 20.57 17.46 78.53
CA MET A 1 21.16 18.62 79.21
C MET A 1 20.76 19.85 78.37
N LYS A 2 19.88 20.65 78.97
CA LYS A 2 20.03 22.10 79.27
C LYS A 2 20.27 22.96 78.04
N ASN A 3 19.59 24.05 77.73
CA ASN A 3 18.68 25.02 78.40
C ASN A 3 18.23 25.97 77.24
N TRP A 4 17.00 26.34 77.09
CA TRP A 4 16.21 27.42 77.65
C TRP A 4 16.79 28.84 77.38
N LYS A 5 16.02 29.67 76.63
CA LYS A 5 15.47 30.97 77.14
C LYS A 5 14.53 31.65 76.19
N ARG A 6 13.41 32.07 76.72
CA ARG A 6 12.36 32.99 76.26
C ARG A 6 12.87 34.41 76.12
N PHE A 7 12.24 35.23 75.35
CA PHE A 7 11.87 36.64 75.54
C PHE A 7 10.73 37.04 74.58
N VAL A 8 9.57 37.24 75.05
CA VAL A 8 8.68 38.32 75.46
C VAL A 8 8.44 39.41 74.37
N GLN A 9 7.19 39.44 73.96
CA GLN A 9 6.26 40.42 73.40
C GLN A 9 6.69 41.88 73.29
N THR A 10 6.31 42.51 72.17
CA THR A 10 5.66 43.87 72.19
C THR A 10 4.71 43.98 71.03
N THR A 11 3.46 44.32 71.34
CA THR A 11 2.31 44.52 70.45
C THR A 11 2.37 45.93 69.86
N CYS A 12 2.22 46.06 68.54
CA CYS A 12 1.78 47.30 67.97
C CYS A 12 0.71 46.97 66.91
N ALA A 13 -0.53 47.37 67.21
CA ALA A 13 -1.64 47.32 66.30
C ALA A 13 -1.57 48.53 65.35
N ILE A 14 -1.53 48.24 64.04
CA ILE A 14 -1.81 49.26 63.02
C ILE A 14 -2.93 48.68 62.14
N ALA A 15 -4.08 49.33 62.23
CA ALA A 15 -5.23 49.06 61.35
C ALA A 15 -4.93 49.60 59.94
N LEU A 16 -4.89 48.72 58.93
CA LEU A 16 -4.88 49.13 57.54
C LEU A 16 -6.14 48.57 56.86
N ILE A 17 -6.90 49.49 56.35
CA ILE A 17 -8.09 49.29 55.53
C ILE A 17 -7.64 48.61 54.21
N GLY A 18 -7.96 47.32 54.06
CA GLY A 18 -7.65 46.58 52.85
C GLY A 18 -8.83 46.59 51.87
N SER A 19 -8.66 47.27 50.78
CA SER A 19 -9.52 47.12 49.61
C SER A 19 -9.27 45.73 48.99
N THR A 20 -10.29 44.88 49.01
CA THR A 20 -10.28 43.59 48.35
C THR A 20 -10.39 43.74 46.85
N ALA A 21 -9.29 43.73 46.14
CA ALA A 21 -9.28 43.54 44.69
C ALA A 21 -9.53 42.04 44.39
N THR A 22 -10.70 41.73 43.92
CA THR A 22 -11.05 40.38 43.38
C THR A 22 -10.31 40.22 42.06
N VAL A 23 -9.19 39.50 42.07
CA VAL A 23 -8.50 39.04 40.86
C VAL A 23 -9.32 37.91 40.27
N PHE A 24 -10.06 38.22 39.19
CA PHE A 24 -10.64 37.16 38.34
C PHE A 24 -9.48 36.43 37.66
N ALA A 25 -9.14 35.24 38.17
CA ALA A 25 -8.28 34.31 37.44
C ALA A 25 -9.00 33.95 36.14
N ALA A 26 -8.51 34.43 35.00
CA ALA A 26 -8.96 33.94 33.71
C ALA A 26 -8.62 32.45 33.61
N GLU A 27 -9.63 31.57 33.57
CA GLU A 27 -9.44 30.17 33.28
C GLU A 27 -8.73 30.02 31.93
N ALA A 28 -7.50 29.56 31.97
CA ALA A 28 -6.75 29.19 30.76
C ALA A 28 -7.52 28.07 30.07
N LYS A 29 -8.04 28.35 28.85
CA LYS A 29 -8.63 27.31 28.02
C LYS A 29 -7.63 26.15 27.91
N PRO A 30 -8.08 24.88 28.09
CA PRO A 30 -7.21 23.74 27.92
C PRO A 30 -6.60 23.77 26.51
N PRO A 31 -5.33 23.36 26.36
CA PRO A 31 -4.68 23.36 25.04
C PRO A 31 -5.52 22.54 24.09
N VAL A 32 -5.91 23.14 22.98
CA VAL A 32 -6.58 22.45 21.90
C VAL A 32 -5.66 21.32 21.45
N SER A 33 -6.04 20.10 21.72
CA SER A 33 -5.30 18.92 21.28
C SER A 33 -5.24 19.00 19.75
N LYS A 34 -4.04 19.17 19.18
CA LYS A 34 -3.87 19.09 17.74
C LYS A 34 -4.33 17.70 17.31
N ALA A 35 -5.22 17.64 16.30
CA ALA A 35 -5.57 16.39 15.67
C ALA A 35 -4.28 15.65 15.27
N PRO A 36 -4.22 14.31 15.45
CA PRO A 36 -3.02 13.56 15.09
C PRO A 36 -2.68 13.81 13.61
N GLU A 37 -1.38 14.04 13.36
CA GLU A 37 -0.88 14.28 12.00
C GLU A 37 -1.16 13.05 11.14
N LYS A 38 -1.73 13.27 9.96
CA LYS A 38 -2.02 12.18 9.02
C LYS A 38 -0.73 11.64 8.43
N ILE A 39 -0.71 10.36 8.12
CA ILE A 39 0.40 9.68 7.46
C ILE A 39 0.37 10.01 5.98
N PRO A 40 1.37 10.73 5.43
CA PRO A 40 1.40 11.01 4.00
C PRO A 40 1.85 9.76 3.24
N VAL A 41 1.05 9.34 2.26
CA VAL A 41 1.21 8.09 1.51
C VAL A 41 1.23 8.35 0.02
N ILE A 42 2.13 7.70 -0.71
CA ILE A 42 2.03 7.45 -2.15
C ILE A 42 1.63 5.99 -2.32
N LEU A 43 0.61 5.73 -3.14
CA LEU A 43 0.22 4.38 -3.55
C LEU A 43 0.75 4.14 -4.97
N ASP A 44 1.63 3.15 -5.14
CA ASP A 44 2.12 2.66 -6.43
C ASP A 44 1.52 1.27 -6.67
N ALA A 45 0.61 1.15 -7.67
CA ALA A 45 -0.27 0.01 -7.84
C ALA A 45 -0.43 -0.39 -9.31
N ASP A 46 -0.60 -1.66 -9.58
CA ASP A 46 -0.99 -2.20 -10.88
C ASP A 46 -2.50 -2.46 -10.96
N MET A 47 -3.23 -1.44 -10.55
CA MET A 47 -4.66 -1.35 -10.25
C MET A 47 -5.56 -2.28 -11.05
N VAL A 48 -6.36 -3.02 -10.33
CA VAL A 48 -7.58 -3.66 -10.84
C VAL A 48 -8.80 -3.15 -10.08
N ASP A 49 -9.99 -3.57 -10.51
CA ASP A 49 -11.22 -3.29 -9.79
C ASP A 49 -11.19 -3.94 -8.40
N LEU A 50 -12.29 -3.85 -7.65
CA LEU A 50 -12.39 -4.34 -6.27
C LEU A 50 -11.89 -5.79 -6.13
N PHE A 51 -11.06 -6.04 -5.16
CA PHE A 51 -10.69 -7.25 -4.43
C PHE A 51 -9.37 -7.13 -3.68
N ASP A 52 -8.31 -6.58 -4.26
CA ASP A 52 -7.04 -6.30 -3.57
C ASP A 52 -6.56 -4.88 -3.81
N ASP A 53 -5.97 -4.53 -4.97
CA ASP A 53 -5.54 -3.15 -5.28
C ASP A 53 -6.63 -2.11 -5.02
N GLY A 54 -7.83 -2.32 -5.62
CA GLY A 54 -8.93 -1.38 -5.49
C GLY A 54 -9.41 -1.24 -4.04
N VAL A 55 -9.43 -2.32 -3.29
CA VAL A 55 -9.81 -2.29 -1.86
C VAL A 55 -8.71 -1.63 -1.02
N ALA A 56 -7.42 -1.93 -1.29
CA ALA A 56 -6.29 -1.28 -0.64
C ALA A 56 -6.32 0.25 -0.87
N MET A 57 -6.59 0.66 -2.11
CA MET A 57 -6.80 2.07 -2.46
C MET A 57 -7.95 2.70 -1.67
N VAL A 58 -9.11 2.04 -1.60
CA VAL A 58 -10.27 2.54 -0.82
C VAL A 58 -9.91 2.68 0.66
N MET A 59 -9.20 1.70 1.23
CA MET A 59 -8.75 1.76 2.63
C MET A 59 -7.88 3.00 2.89
N LEU A 60 -6.91 3.28 2.02
CA LEU A 60 -6.02 4.42 2.16
C LEU A 60 -6.76 5.75 1.89
N ALA A 61 -7.57 5.82 0.83
CA ALA A 61 -8.28 7.04 0.42
C ALA A 61 -9.36 7.49 1.41
N THR A 62 -9.96 6.56 2.16
CA THR A 62 -11.07 6.86 3.09
C THR A 62 -10.65 6.92 4.56
N SER A 63 -9.42 6.52 4.88
CA SER A 63 -8.94 6.53 6.26
C SER A 63 -8.69 7.96 6.77
N PRO A 64 -9.21 8.33 7.95
CA PRO A 64 -8.90 9.61 8.56
C PRO A 64 -7.44 9.73 9.01
N LYS A 65 -6.69 8.62 9.08
CA LYS A 65 -5.27 8.58 9.47
C LYS A 65 -4.32 8.86 8.31
N VAL A 66 -4.78 8.78 7.06
CA VAL A 66 -3.96 8.86 5.86
C VAL A 66 -4.18 10.16 5.11
N ASP A 67 -3.10 10.75 4.64
CA ASP A 67 -3.07 11.78 3.62
C ASP A 67 -2.54 11.14 2.33
N LEU A 68 -3.45 10.59 1.51
CA LEU A 68 -3.09 9.95 0.25
C LEU A 68 -2.68 11.03 -0.75
N LYS A 69 -1.38 11.22 -0.92
CA LYS A 69 -0.78 12.28 -1.75
C LYS A 69 -1.07 12.08 -3.23
N GLY A 70 -1.12 10.83 -3.66
CA GLY A 70 -1.44 10.46 -5.04
C GLY A 70 -1.28 8.97 -5.28
N ILE A 71 -1.71 8.57 -6.46
CA ILE A 71 -1.69 7.20 -6.96
C ILE A 71 -0.86 7.18 -8.23
N THR A 72 0.13 6.30 -8.29
CA THR A 72 0.94 6.06 -9.47
C THR A 72 0.62 4.67 -10.01
N ILE A 73 0.28 4.59 -11.30
CA ILE A 73 -0.15 3.34 -11.92
C ILE A 73 1.04 2.73 -12.66
N VAL A 74 1.24 1.43 -12.47
CA VAL A 74 2.27 0.65 -13.15
C VAL A 74 1.63 -0.56 -13.84
N ILE A 75 2.28 -1.10 -14.88
CA ILE A 75 1.86 -2.37 -15.49
C ILE A 75 1.96 -3.52 -14.49
N GLY A 76 1.02 -4.46 -14.55
CA GLY A 76 1.03 -5.68 -13.76
C GLY A 76 -0.25 -6.46 -13.95
N ASN A 77 -1.12 -6.48 -12.95
CA ASN A 77 -2.47 -7.06 -13.04
C ASN A 77 -3.25 -6.53 -14.26
N SER A 78 -3.03 -5.27 -14.57
CA SER A 78 -3.60 -4.61 -15.75
C SER A 78 -2.53 -3.81 -16.52
N TRP A 79 -2.85 -3.42 -17.76
CA TRP A 79 -2.12 -2.37 -18.43
C TRP A 79 -2.26 -1.07 -17.65
N ALA A 80 -1.27 -0.17 -17.75
CA ALA A 80 -1.32 1.09 -17.01
C ALA A 80 -2.55 1.94 -17.38
N GLU A 81 -3.01 1.87 -18.62
CA GLU A 81 -4.25 2.51 -19.09
C GLU A 81 -5.49 1.95 -18.39
N ASP A 82 -5.59 0.62 -18.29
CA ASP A 82 -6.69 -0.05 -17.59
C ASP A 82 -6.68 0.26 -16.11
N GLY A 83 -5.50 0.20 -15.49
CA GLY A 83 -5.31 0.55 -14.09
C GLY A 83 -5.66 2.00 -13.79
N THR A 84 -5.33 2.92 -14.71
CA THR A 84 -5.72 4.34 -14.61
C THR A 84 -7.23 4.51 -14.66
N ALA A 85 -7.90 3.84 -15.62
CA ALA A 85 -9.35 3.85 -15.71
C ALA A 85 -10.02 3.32 -14.42
N SER A 86 -9.45 2.25 -13.84
CA SER A 86 -9.92 1.67 -12.59
C SER A 86 -9.72 2.64 -11.41
N ALA A 87 -8.55 3.22 -11.25
CA ALA A 87 -8.27 4.18 -10.18
C ALA A 87 -9.21 5.40 -10.25
N ILE A 88 -9.41 5.96 -11.44
CA ILE A 88 -10.33 7.08 -11.68
C ILE A 88 -11.75 6.68 -11.28
N ARG A 89 -12.24 5.49 -11.70
CA ARG A 89 -13.57 5.03 -11.35
C ARG A 89 -13.78 4.88 -9.85
N HIS A 90 -12.78 4.38 -9.12
CA HIS A 90 -12.83 4.28 -7.66
C HIS A 90 -12.90 5.67 -7.01
N LEU A 91 -12.07 6.63 -7.44
CA LEU A 91 -12.06 7.99 -6.91
C LEU A 91 -13.39 8.71 -7.13
N GLU A 92 -13.98 8.56 -8.30
CA GLU A 92 -15.33 9.08 -8.60
C GLU A 92 -16.38 8.45 -7.67
N GLY A 93 -16.34 7.14 -7.50
CA GLY A 93 -17.23 6.42 -6.59
C GLY A 93 -17.12 6.88 -5.14
N LEU A 94 -15.90 7.20 -4.69
CA LEU A 94 -15.63 7.71 -3.34
C LEU A 94 -15.89 9.21 -3.17
N GLY A 95 -16.09 9.97 -4.26
CA GLY A 95 -16.11 11.43 -4.24
C GLY A 95 -14.75 12.04 -3.85
N ARG A 96 -13.63 11.30 -4.07
CA ARG A 96 -12.26 11.71 -3.76
C ARG A 96 -11.50 12.17 -5.01
N THR A 97 -12.14 13.04 -5.77
CA THR A 97 -11.58 13.62 -7.01
C THR A 97 -10.40 14.59 -6.76
N ASP A 98 -10.09 14.84 -5.49
CA ASP A 98 -8.93 15.61 -5.04
C ASP A 98 -7.60 14.85 -5.13
N ILE A 99 -7.63 13.51 -5.15
CA ILE A 99 -6.43 12.68 -5.18
C ILE A 99 -5.92 12.56 -6.62
N PRO A 100 -4.66 12.98 -6.90
CA PRO A 100 -4.11 12.89 -8.26
C PRO A 100 -3.73 11.45 -8.61
N VAL A 101 -3.98 11.09 -9.88
CA VAL A 101 -3.54 9.82 -10.50
C VAL A 101 -2.51 10.15 -11.58
N TYR A 102 -1.43 9.39 -11.64
CA TYR A 102 -0.39 9.50 -12.67
C TYR A 102 -0.22 8.17 -13.40
N VAL A 103 -0.27 8.22 -14.71
CA VAL A 103 0.05 7.07 -15.56
C VAL A 103 1.56 6.85 -15.52
N GLY A 104 1.98 5.63 -15.30
CA GLY A 104 3.38 5.29 -15.16
C GLY A 104 3.87 4.29 -16.20
N VAL A 105 4.81 3.45 -15.77
CA VAL A 105 5.48 2.49 -16.63
C VAL A 105 4.49 1.43 -17.12
N ASN A 106 4.45 1.24 -18.44
CA ASN A 106 3.56 0.29 -19.12
C ASN A 106 4.34 -0.83 -19.83
N ARG A 107 5.58 -1.04 -19.50
CA ARG A 107 6.42 -2.16 -19.96
C ARG A 107 7.39 -2.56 -18.87
N PRO A 108 7.68 -3.87 -18.71
CA PRO A 108 8.75 -4.32 -17.84
C PRO A 108 10.12 -3.75 -18.25
N THR A 109 11.02 -3.64 -17.29
CA THR A 109 12.37 -3.07 -17.46
C THR A 109 13.20 -3.83 -18.50
N ARG A 110 13.08 -5.16 -18.52
CA ARG A 110 13.83 -5.99 -19.48
C ARG A 110 13.24 -5.84 -20.88
N PRO A 111 14.03 -5.40 -21.88
CA PRO A 111 13.58 -5.37 -23.28
C PRO A 111 13.12 -6.74 -23.77
N GLY A 112 12.01 -6.80 -24.48
CA GLY A 112 11.45 -8.04 -25.01
C GLY A 112 10.80 -8.97 -23.96
N ARG A 113 10.63 -8.50 -22.72
CA ARG A 113 10.04 -9.31 -21.65
C ARG A 113 8.61 -9.77 -21.98
N MET A 114 7.80 -8.89 -22.54
CA MET A 114 6.41 -9.19 -22.89
C MET A 114 6.33 -10.29 -23.96
N GLU A 115 7.17 -10.21 -24.98
CA GLU A 115 7.24 -11.19 -26.06
C GLU A 115 7.74 -12.55 -25.55
N ASN A 116 8.66 -12.56 -24.58
CA ASN A 116 9.25 -13.78 -24.04
C ASN A 116 8.36 -14.51 -23.05
N ILE A 117 7.36 -13.88 -22.47
CA ILE A 117 6.49 -14.49 -21.45
C ILE A 117 5.77 -15.75 -21.99
N MET A 118 5.27 -15.72 -23.23
CA MET A 118 4.61 -16.89 -23.81
C MET A 118 5.58 -18.04 -24.11
N GLU A 119 6.81 -17.72 -24.49
CA GLU A 119 7.89 -18.73 -24.64
C GLU A 119 8.32 -19.29 -23.29
N GLU A 120 8.38 -18.46 -22.28
CA GLU A 120 8.72 -18.87 -20.91
C GLU A 120 7.75 -19.92 -20.38
N ARG A 121 6.44 -19.73 -20.56
CA ARG A 121 5.43 -20.72 -20.21
C ARG A 121 5.68 -22.08 -20.89
N LYS A 122 5.97 -22.04 -22.19
CA LYS A 122 6.25 -23.23 -22.99
C LYS A 122 7.53 -23.94 -22.53
N ASN A 123 8.58 -23.17 -22.26
CA ASN A 123 9.92 -23.71 -21.96
C ASN A 123 10.05 -24.23 -20.53
N PHE A 124 9.34 -23.61 -19.59
CA PHE A 124 9.44 -23.94 -18.16
C PHE A 124 8.26 -24.72 -17.60
N GLY A 125 7.28 -25.06 -18.44
CA GLY A 125 6.19 -25.94 -18.07
C GLY A 125 5.18 -25.33 -17.10
N TYR A 126 5.02 -24.03 -17.10
CA TYR A 126 3.97 -23.38 -16.31
C TYR A 126 2.58 -23.81 -16.79
N GLY A 127 1.65 -24.00 -15.86
CA GLY A 127 0.29 -24.43 -16.20
C GLY A 127 -0.43 -23.43 -17.12
N HIS A 128 -1.35 -23.95 -17.94
CA HIS A 128 -2.17 -23.09 -18.81
C HIS A 128 -3.06 -22.10 -18.05
N GLU A 129 -3.33 -22.37 -16.77
CA GLU A 129 -4.16 -21.54 -15.89
C GLU A 129 -3.35 -20.54 -15.06
N THR A 130 -2.04 -20.45 -15.30
CA THR A 130 -1.18 -19.48 -14.61
C THR A 130 -1.67 -18.06 -14.85
N TYR A 131 -1.86 -17.32 -13.77
CA TYR A 131 -2.22 -15.91 -13.85
C TYR A 131 -1.11 -15.10 -14.51
N MET A 132 -1.46 -14.24 -15.46
CA MET A 132 -0.51 -13.46 -16.26
C MET A 132 -0.87 -11.97 -16.34
N GLY A 133 -1.91 -11.55 -15.65
CA GLY A 133 -2.33 -10.14 -15.64
C GLY A 133 -2.48 -9.54 -17.04
N SER A 134 -1.92 -8.38 -17.26
CA SER A 134 -1.90 -7.64 -18.53
C SER A 134 -1.33 -8.42 -19.72
N CYS A 135 -0.43 -9.38 -19.45
CA CYS A 135 0.16 -10.19 -20.53
C CYS A 135 -0.86 -11.17 -21.19
N SER A 136 -2.05 -11.30 -20.64
CA SER A 136 -3.07 -12.25 -21.13
C SER A 136 -4.06 -11.63 -22.14
N TYR A 137 -4.02 -10.32 -22.36
CA TYR A 137 -4.95 -9.62 -23.26
C TYR A 137 -4.30 -8.37 -23.90
N PRO A 138 -4.87 -7.88 -25.03
CA PRO A 138 -4.31 -6.73 -25.74
C PRO A 138 -4.32 -5.45 -24.91
N GLU A 139 -3.29 -4.63 -25.09
CA GLU A 139 -3.21 -3.29 -24.52
C GLU A 139 -4.31 -2.39 -25.10
N PRO A 140 -5.04 -1.63 -24.27
CA PRO A 140 -6.01 -0.66 -24.77
C PRO A 140 -5.31 0.54 -25.41
N ALA A 141 -5.97 1.21 -26.36
CA ALA A 141 -5.38 2.36 -27.04
C ALA A 141 -5.22 3.59 -26.13
N SER A 142 -6.05 3.72 -25.10
CA SER A 142 -5.93 4.76 -24.06
C SER A 142 -6.72 4.39 -22.80
N TRP A 143 -6.45 5.12 -21.72
CA TRP A 143 -7.20 4.96 -20.47
C TRP A 143 -8.68 5.36 -20.62
N GLU A 144 -9.01 6.35 -21.49
CA GLU A 144 -10.38 6.76 -21.75
C GLU A 144 -11.15 5.67 -22.50
N GLU A 145 -10.51 5.03 -23.48
CA GLU A 145 -11.12 3.89 -24.17
C GLU A 145 -11.40 2.75 -23.20
N SER A 146 -10.43 2.41 -22.36
CA SER A 146 -10.59 1.41 -21.32
C SER A 146 -11.73 1.78 -20.37
N TYR A 147 -11.79 3.02 -19.90
CA TYR A 147 -12.84 3.51 -19.01
C TYR A 147 -14.23 3.36 -19.64
N ARG A 148 -14.42 3.87 -20.88
CA ARG A 148 -15.70 3.78 -21.62
C ARG A 148 -16.11 2.34 -21.89
N THR A 149 -15.15 1.51 -22.26
CA THR A 149 -15.39 0.09 -22.55
C THR A 149 -15.82 -0.67 -21.33
N ARG A 150 -15.15 -0.43 -20.19
CA ARG A 150 -15.40 -1.12 -18.93
C ARG A 150 -16.68 -0.62 -18.24
N TYR A 151 -16.84 0.69 -18.09
CA TYR A 151 -17.87 1.28 -17.22
C TYR A 151 -19.08 1.83 -17.96
N LYS A 152 -19.05 1.83 -19.32
CA LYS A 152 -20.16 2.32 -20.17
C LYS A 152 -20.60 3.74 -19.80
N SER A 153 -19.67 4.58 -19.39
CA SER A 153 -19.88 5.97 -18.97
C SER A 153 -18.66 6.82 -19.32
N GLU A 154 -18.83 8.14 -19.32
CA GLU A 154 -17.71 9.07 -19.44
C GLU A 154 -17.06 9.32 -18.08
N PRO A 155 -15.72 9.43 -18.01
CA PRO A 155 -15.03 9.84 -16.79
C PRO A 155 -15.30 11.32 -16.49
N THR A 156 -15.36 11.69 -15.23
CA THR A 156 -15.54 13.09 -14.79
C THR A 156 -14.24 13.75 -14.37
N ILE A 157 -13.21 12.94 -14.14
CA ILE A 157 -11.83 13.37 -13.88
C ILE A 157 -10.86 12.56 -14.76
N GLY A 158 -9.62 12.98 -14.85
CA GLY A 158 -8.55 12.26 -15.56
C GLY A 158 -7.27 12.22 -14.78
N PRO A 159 -6.28 11.44 -15.25
CA PRO A 159 -4.94 11.46 -14.70
C PRO A 159 -4.32 12.86 -14.87
N LYS A 160 -3.32 13.15 -14.05
CA LYS A 160 -2.53 14.37 -14.16
C LYS A 160 -1.48 14.22 -15.24
N ASP A 161 -1.14 15.34 -15.89
CA ASP A 161 -0.03 15.39 -16.80
C ASP A 161 1.30 15.11 -16.09
N GLY A 162 2.21 14.42 -16.78
CA GLY A 162 3.54 14.12 -16.31
C GLY A 162 3.74 12.64 -15.98
N ASP A 163 4.99 12.29 -15.75
CA ASP A 163 5.44 10.93 -15.50
C ASP A 163 5.28 10.55 -14.01
N ALA A 164 4.80 9.34 -13.73
CA ALA A 164 4.63 8.84 -12.37
C ALA A 164 5.94 8.87 -11.55
N SER A 165 7.09 8.54 -12.19
CA SER A 165 8.38 8.57 -11.50
C SER A 165 8.81 9.98 -11.11
N ASP A 166 8.50 11.00 -11.91
CA ASP A 166 8.79 12.40 -11.60
C ASP A 166 7.90 12.91 -10.46
N TYR A 167 6.64 12.45 -10.43
CA TYR A 167 5.74 12.73 -9.32
C TYR A 167 6.24 12.12 -8.00
N ILE A 168 6.68 10.86 -8.02
CA ILE A 168 7.26 10.18 -6.85
C ILE A 168 8.46 10.97 -6.33
N ILE A 169 9.42 11.31 -7.21
CA ILE A 169 10.62 12.06 -6.85
C ILE A 169 10.25 13.39 -6.20
N ARG A 170 9.41 14.18 -6.86
CA ARG A 170 8.98 15.49 -6.37
C ARG A 170 8.32 15.39 -5.00
N THR A 171 7.35 14.47 -4.85
CA THR A 171 6.58 14.34 -3.61
C THR A 171 7.45 13.92 -2.43
N ILE A 172 8.40 13.01 -2.64
CA ILE A 172 9.33 12.58 -1.59
C ILE A 172 10.27 13.75 -1.22
N LYS A 173 10.83 14.47 -2.20
CA LYS A 173 11.76 15.59 -1.95
C LYS A 173 11.08 16.80 -1.28
N GLU A 174 9.81 17.04 -1.56
CA GLU A 174 9.01 18.06 -0.88
C GLU A 174 8.62 17.68 0.57
N ASN A 175 8.69 16.39 0.90
CA ASN A 175 8.30 15.85 2.20
C ASN A 175 9.35 14.87 2.77
N PRO A 176 10.62 15.31 2.94
CA PRO A 176 11.70 14.42 3.32
C PRO A 176 11.43 13.72 4.64
N HIS A 177 11.68 12.40 4.67
CA HIS A 177 11.51 11.48 5.79
C HIS A 177 10.06 11.35 6.33
N LYS A 178 9.06 11.77 5.53
CA LYS A 178 7.65 11.67 5.93
C LYS A 178 6.85 10.68 5.09
N ILE A 179 7.18 10.53 3.80
CA ILE A 179 6.40 9.72 2.86
C ILE A 179 6.57 8.24 3.16
N THR A 180 5.45 7.56 3.40
CA THR A 180 5.35 6.10 3.28
C THR A 180 4.95 5.77 1.85
N VAL A 181 5.78 4.99 1.15
CA VAL A 181 5.44 4.46 -0.17
C VAL A 181 4.78 3.09 0.02
N VAL A 182 3.57 2.91 -0.50
CA VAL A 182 2.88 1.62 -0.55
C VAL A 182 2.98 1.12 -1.99
N ALA A 183 3.85 0.13 -2.20
CA ALA A 183 4.16 -0.45 -3.50
C ALA A 183 3.53 -1.85 -3.58
N ILE A 184 2.43 -1.94 -4.30
CA ILE A 184 1.64 -3.18 -4.43
C ILE A 184 1.61 -3.71 -5.86
N GLY A 185 2.36 -3.08 -6.77
CA GLY A 185 2.59 -3.53 -8.14
C GLY A 185 4.05 -3.90 -8.41
N THR A 186 4.42 -3.99 -9.68
CA THR A 186 5.69 -4.54 -10.16
C THR A 186 6.94 -3.72 -9.83
N GLY A 187 6.77 -2.48 -9.31
CA GLY A 187 7.90 -1.61 -8.92
C GLY A 187 8.55 -0.84 -10.06
N GLY A 188 8.05 -0.93 -11.28
CA GLY A 188 8.64 -0.24 -12.45
C GLY A 188 8.73 1.28 -12.32
N ASN A 189 7.72 1.93 -11.74
CA ASN A 189 7.73 3.37 -11.47
C ASN A 189 8.83 3.77 -10.49
N LEU A 190 8.99 2.98 -9.43
CA LEU A 190 9.99 3.19 -8.39
C LEU A 190 11.40 2.94 -8.93
N ALA A 191 11.59 1.90 -9.74
CA ALA A 191 12.86 1.63 -10.41
C ALA A 191 13.27 2.80 -11.32
N LYS A 192 12.34 3.33 -12.12
CA LYS A 192 12.57 4.50 -12.96
C LYS A 192 12.84 5.76 -12.14
N ALA A 193 12.14 5.95 -11.02
CA ALA A 193 12.40 7.08 -10.12
C ALA A 193 13.79 7.00 -9.49
N LEU A 194 14.23 5.81 -9.04
CA LEU A 194 15.58 5.57 -8.50
C LEU A 194 16.68 5.73 -9.55
N GLU A 195 16.41 5.44 -10.83
CA GLU A 195 17.34 5.74 -11.92
C GLU A 195 17.57 7.23 -12.12
N LYS A 196 16.51 8.01 -12.01
CA LYS A 196 16.56 9.47 -12.14
C LYS A 196 17.18 10.13 -10.90
N ASP A 197 16.80 9.66 -9.71
CA ASP A 197 17.25 10.22 -8.43
C ASP A 197 17.28 9.14 -7.33
N PRO A 198 18.41 8.48 -7.10
CA PRO A 198 18.52 7.43 -6.09
C PRO A 198 18.35 7.93 -4.64
N SER A 199 18.43 9.25 -4.40
CA SER A 199 18.28 9.82 -3.06
C SER A 199 16.86 9.66 -2.50
N ILE A 200 15.86 9.41 -3.34
CA ILE A 200 14.46 9.26 -2.90
C ILE A 200 14.29 8.11 -1.91
N ALA A 201 15.09 7.06 -2.01
CA ALA A 201 15.03 5.94 -1.07
C ALA A 201 15.32 6.44 0.35
N SER A 202 16.50 7.02 0.59
CA SER A 202 16.90 7.52 1.91
C SER A 202 16.07 8.71 2.40
N LEU A 203 15.47 9.49 1.50
CA LEU A 203 14.56 10.60 1.82
C LEU A 203 13.14 10.16 2.15
N SER A 204 12.77 8.92 1.89
CA SER A 204 11.47 8.37 2.29
C SER A 204 11.44 8.04 3.79
N LYS A 205 10.27 7.86 4.36
CA LYS A 205 10.10 7.33 5.72
C LYS A 205 10.27 5.81 5.73
N GLU A 206 9.52 5.14 4.87
CA GLU A 206 9.52 3.69 4.71
C GLU A 206 8.87 3.32 3.38
N ILE A 207 9.13 2.09 2.94
CA ILE A 207 8.41 1.47 1.84
C ILE A 207 7.77 0.17 2.32
N VAL A 208 6.52 -0.06 1.88
CA VAL A 208 5.70 -1.23 2.24
C VAL A 208 5.30 -1.91 0.95
N TYR A 209 5.62 -3.19 0.83
CA TYR A 209 5.34 -3.98 -0.37
C TYR A 209 4.27 -5.04 -0.15
N MET A 210 3.41 -5.25 -1.15
CA MET A 210 2.88 -6.58 -1.42
C MET A 210 3.70 -7.16 -2.55
N ALA A 211 4.61 -8.06 -2.24
CA ALA A 211 5.51 -8.67 -3.23
C ALA A 211 6.28 -9.86 -2.65
N GLY A 212 6.65 -10.77 -3.54
CA GLY A 212 7.59 -11.85 -3.27
C GLY A 212 7.02 -13.09 -2.59
N ALA A 213 7.84 -14.14 -2.61
CA ALA A 213 7.60 -15.43 -1.95
C ALA A 213 8.96 -15.92 -1.43
N PHE A 214 9.19 -15.87 -0.12
CA PHE A 214 10.49 -16.22 0.47
C PHE A 214 10.54 -17.66 0.97
N LEU A 215 9.51 -18.13 1.68
CA LEU A 215 9.37 -19.49 2.20
C LEU A 215 8.10 -20.16 1.67
N HIS A 216 7.48 -19.58 0.67
CA HIS A 216 6.26 -20.03 0.02
C HIS A 216 6.54 -20.32 -1.47
N ALA A 217 5.75 -21.19 -2.09
CA ALA A 217 5.78 -21.33 -3.54
C ALA A 217 5.31 -20.05 -4.22
N GLY A 218 5.75 -19.78 -5.44
CA GLY A 218 5.21 -18.69 -6.23
C GLY A 218 3.76 -18.93 -6.65
N ASN A 219 3.06 -17.87 -7.01
CA ASN A 219 1.70 -17.95 -7.53
C ASN A 219 1.64 -17.82 -9.07
N THR A 220 2.74 -17.43 -9.70
CA THR A 220 2.86 -17.34 -11.17
C THR A 220 3.78 -18.41 -11.72
N THR A 221 4.95 -18.60 -11.13
CA THR A 221 5.84 -19.71 -11.38
C THR A 221 6.03 -20.50 -10.08
N PRO A 222 6.65 -21.70 -10.12
CA PRO A 222 6.91 -22.44 -8.88
C PRO A 222 7.70 -21.65 -7.82
N THR A 223 8.45 -20.64 -8.22
CA THR A 223 9.37 -19.90 -7.34
C THR A 223 9.12 -18.41 -7.27
N ALA A 224 8.28 -17.84 -8.14
CA ALA A 224 8.10 -16.40 -8.23
C ALA A 224 6.65 -15.97 -7.99
N GLU A 225 6.52 -14.94 -7.17
CA GLU A 225 5.29 -14.16 -7.00
C GLU A 225 5.12 -13.22 -8.21
N PHE A 226 3.88 -12.91 -8.56
CA PHE A 226 3.48 -12.24 -9.80
C PHE A 226 4.16 -10.89 -10.01
N ASN A 227 4.17 -10.00 -9.02
CA ASN A 227 4.76 -8.67 -9.14
C ASN A 227 6.26 -8.73 -9.46
N VAL A 228 6.97 -9.63 -8.75
CA VAL A 228 8.40 -9.84 -8.96
C VAL A 228 8.68 -10.61 -10.25
N TRP A 229 7.84 -11.58 -10.62
CA TRP A 229 7.98 -12.34 -11.86
C TRP A 229 7.86 -11.46 -13.11
N LEU A 230 6.94 -10.50 -13.11
CA LEU A 230 6.72 -9.65 -14.27
C LEU A 230 7.92 -8.75 -14.55
N ASP A 231 8.50 -8.13 -13.52
CA ASP A 231 9.66 -7.23 -13.65
C ASP A 231 10.72 -7.45 -12.55
N PRO A 232 11.49 -8.56 -12.62
CA PRO A 232 12.53 -8.85 -11.62
C PRO A 232 13.66 -7.81 -11.57
N GLU A 233 13.98 -7.18 -12.70
CA GLU A 233 14.98 -6.13 -12.80
C GLU A 233 14.57 -4.88 -12.01
N ALA A 234 13.32 -4.46 -12.17
CA ALA A 234 12.76 -3.36 -11.37
C ALA A 234 12.73 -3.74 -9.88
N ALA A 235 12.19 -4.90 -9.53
CA ALA A 235 12.12 -5.39 -8.16
C ALA A 235 13.50 -5.40 -7.50
N LYS A 236 14.51 -5.98 -8.16
CA LYS A 236 15.89 -6.01 -7.63
C LYS A 236 16.47 -4.63 -7.38
N LYS A 237 16.27 -3.69 -8.31
CA LYS A 237 16.72 -2.31 -8.15
C LYS A 237 16.06 -1.65 -6.94
N VAL A 238 14.75 -1.81 -6.81
CA VAL A 238 13.95 -1.21 -5.73
C VAL A 238 14.32 -1.81 -4.38
N TYR A 239 14.45 -3.14 -4.28
CA TYR A 239 14.74 -3.83 -3.02
C TYR A 239 16.15 -3.61 -2.52
N ARG A 240 17.10 -3.31 -3.42
CA ARG A 240 18.48 -2.98 -3.09
C ARG A 240 18.73 -1.49 -2.81
N ALA A 241 17.72 -0.63 -2.97
CA ALA A 241 17.83 0.79 -2.66
C ALA A 241 17.88 1.03 -1.15
N ASP A 242 18.46 2.15 -0.74
CA ASP A 242 18.77 2.47 0.67
C ASP A 242 17.54 3.07 1.40
N TRP A 243 16.46 2.29 1.46
CA TRP A 243 15.26 2.68 2.19
C TRP A 243 15.52 2.59 3.70
N PRO A 244 15.10 3.58 4.52
CA PRO A 244 15.23 3.54 5.98
C PRO A 244 14.55 2.32 6.60
N LYS A 245 13.45 1.88 5.98
CA LYS A 245 12.72 0.67 6.37
C LYS A 245 12.01 0.08 5.16
N GLN A 246 12.13 -1.24 5.00
CA GLN A 246 11.42 -2.03 4.02
C GLN A 246 10.57 -3.10 4.72
N THR A 247 9.27 -3.13 4.44
CA THR A 247 8.35 -4.12 5.01
C THR A 247 7.62 -4.86 3.91
N PHE A 248 7.74 -6.18 3.87
CA PHE A 248 7.13 -7.05 2.87
C PHE A 248 5.95 -7.82 3.44
N PHE A 249 4.86 -7.81 2.70
CA PHE A 249 3.74 -8.72 2.84
C PHE A 249 3.77 -9.72 1.67
N PRO A 250 4.62 -10.76 1.75
CA PRO A 250 4.79 -11.75 0.69
C PRO A 250 3.68 -12.79 0.71
N LEU A 251 3.70 -13.72 -0.26
CA LEU A 251 2.78 -14.86 -0.29
C LEU A 251 2.83 -15.68 1.00
N ASP A 252 3.98 -15.69 1.68
CA ASP A 252 4.19 -16.33 2.99
C ASP A 252 3.13 -15.95 4.05
N VAL A 253 2.60 -14.75 3.98
CA VAL A 253 1.53 -14.30 4.87
C VAL A 253 0.20 -14.13 4.13
N CYS A 254 0.22 -13.63 2.89
CA CYS A 254 -1.00 -13.31 2.14
C CYS A 254 -1.84 -14.56 1.87
N GLU A 255 -1.23 -15.67 1.48
CA GLU A 255 -1.93 -16.91 1.14
C GLU A 255 -2.22 -17.82 2.33
N ASN A 256 -1.85 -17.40 3.53
CA ASN A 256 -2.27 -18.05 4.77
C ASN A 256 -3.59 -17.51 5.34
N GLU A 257 -4.10 -16.39 4.80
CA GLU A 257 -5.26 -15.67 5.33
C GLU A 257 -6.39 -15.52 4.28
N PRO A 258 -7.02 -16.64 3.88
CA PRO A 258 -8.02 -16.61 2.81
C PRO A 258 -9.32 -15.91 3.22
N ILE A 259 -9.95 -15.26 2.25
CA ILE A 259 -11.36 -14.85 2.30
C ILE A 259 -12.23 -16.05 1.97
N THR A 260 -13.15 -16.35 2.85
CA THR A 260 -14.13 -17.43 2.69
C THR A 260 -15.42 -16.91 2.06
N TYR A 261 -16.31 -17.83 1.60
CA TYR A 261 -17.64 -17.45 1.13
C TYR A 261 -18.45 -16.66 2.18
N LYS A 262 -18.29 -16.96 3.47
CA LYS A 262 -18.92 -16.22 4.56
C LYS A 262 -18.41 -14.78 4.63
N ASP A 263 -17.11 -14.60 4.50
CA ASP A 263 -16.48 -13.26 4.48
C ASP A 263 -16.96 -12.48 3.25
N PHE A 264 -16.93 -13.11 2.07
CA PHE A 264 -17.42 -12.54 0.81
C PHE A 264 -18.87 -12.02 0.97
N LYS A 265 -19.79 -12.85 1.48
CA LYS A 265 -21.19 -12.44 1.68
C LYS A 265 -21.36 -11.32 2.72
N ASN A 266 -20.51 -11.28 3.74
CA ASN A 266 -20.52 -10.20 4.72
C ASN A 266 -20.03 -8.87 4.13
N LEU A 267 -19.02 -8.91 3.26
CA LEU A 267 -18.50 -7.73 2.58
C LEU A 267 -19.49 -7.22 1.52
N GLU A 268 -20.01 -8.10 0.66
CA GLU A 268 -20.99 -7.78 -0.37
C GLU A 268 -22.18 -6.97 0.17
N LYS A 269 -22.74 -7.37 1.33
CA LYS A 269 -23.89 -6.69 1.96
C LYS A 269 -23.61 -5.23 2.35
N ARG A 270 -22.35 -4.85 2.47
CA ARG A 270 -21.93 -3.51 2.93
C ARG A 270 -21.86 -2.51 1.80
N ILE A 271 -21.65 -2.97 0.58
CA ILE A 271 -21.58 -2.11 -0.60
C ILE A 271 -22.95 -1.46 -0.82
N LYS A 272 -23.00 -0.13 -0.70
CA LYS A 272 -24.23 0.67 -0.89
C LYS A 272 -24.14 1.57 -2.10
N ASN A 273 -22.95 2.05 -2.43
CA ASN A 273 -22.71 2.93 -3.55
C ASN A 273 -22.90 2.16 -4.87
N PRO A 274 -23.74 2.66 -5.81
CA PRO A 274 -24.05 1.95 -7.04
C PRO A 274 -22.81 1.74 -7.95
N VAL A 275 -21.81 2.63 -7.89
CA VAL A 275 -20.57 2.48 -8.65
C VAL A 275 -19.81 1.24 -8.21
N PHE A 276 -19.59 1.08 -6.90
CA PHE A 276 -18.90 -0.08 -6.35
C PHE A 276 -19.74 -1.35 -6.45
N LYS A 277 -21.06 -1.24 -6.38
CA LYS A 277 -21.94 -2.38 -6.58
C LYS A 277 -21.83 -2.92 -8.01
N ASP A 278 -21.81 -2.05 -9.01
CA ASP A 278 -21.63 -2.43 -10.41
C ASP A 278 -20.25 -3.06 -10.63
N MET A 279 -19.17 -2.50 -10.09
CA MET A 279 -17.82 -3.06 -10.15
C MET A 279 -17.75 -4.44 -9.49
N TRP A 280 -18.35 -4.61 -8.32
CA TRP A 280 -18.40 -5.88 -7.59
C TRP A 280 -19.15 -6.96 -8.36
N GLU A 281 -20.33 -6.62 -8.93
CA GLU A 281 -21.14 -7.56 -9.72
C GLU A 281 -20.41 -8.08 -10.96
N ARG A 282 -19.56 -7.26 -11.56
CA ARG A 282 -18.83 -7.61 -12.79
C ARG A 282 -17.48 -8.26 -12.53
N HIS A 283 -16.98 -8.23 -11.29
CA HIS A 283 -15.68 -8.80 -10.97
C HIS A 283 -15.72 -10.33 -11.05
N TYR A 284 -14.74 -10.94 -11.75
CA TYR A 284 -14.71 -12.39 -11.97
C TYR A 284 -14.67 -13.19 -10.66
N MET A 285 -14.06 -12.66 -9.60
CA MET A 285 -14.02 -13.30 -8.29
C MET A 285 -15.40 -13.41 -7.65
N THR A 286 -16.31 -12.47 -7.93
CA THR A 286 -17.70 -12.53 -7.49
C THR A 286 -18.39 -13.75 -8.10
N ASP A 287 -18.14 -14.00 -9.38
CA ASP A 287 -18.66 -15.18 -10.07
C ASP A 287 -18.08 -16.49 -9.51
N LEU A 288 -16.78 -16.53 -9.21
CA LEU A 288 -16.15 -17.71 -8.61
C LEU A 288 -16.78 -18.07 -7.26
N PHE A 289 -16.96 -17.10 -6.38
CA PHE A 289 -17.63 -17.33 -5.09
C PHE A 289 -19.10 -17.73 -5.23
N ARG A 290 -19.83 -17.18 -6.22
CA ARG A 290 -21.22 -17.55 -6.46
C ARG A 290 -21.37 -18.97 -7.01
N LYS A 291 -20.45 -19.40 -7.87
CA LYS A 291 -20.43 -20.74 -8.47
C LYS A 291 -19.94 -21.80 -7.50
N ASN A 292 -19.00 -21.45 -6.62
CA ASN A 292 -18.40 -22.38 -5.68
C ASN A 292 -18.27 -21.77 -4.28
N LYS A 293 -19.06 -22.28 -3.32
CA LYS A 293 -19.05 -21.80 -1.93
C LYS A 293 -17.80 -22.21 -1.15
N ASP A 294 -17.08 -23.20 -1.65
CA ASP A 294 -15.80 -23.65 -1.07
C ASP A 294 -14.61 -22.88 -1.67
N HIS A 295 -14.88 -21.99 -2.64
CA HIS A 295 -13.86 -21.11 -3.20
C HIS A 295 -13.26 -20.23 -2.10
N LYS A 296 -11.96 -20.07 -2.18
CA LYS A 296 -11.17 -19.17 -1.32
C LYS A 296 -10.40 -18.19 -2.22
N ASN A 297 -10.35 -16.97 -1.80
CA ASN A 297 -9.49 -15.98 -2.42
C ASN A 297 -8.66 -15.29 -1.35
N PHE A 298 -7.67 -14.55 -1.75
CA PHE A 298 -6.79 -13.81 -0.87
C PHE A 298 -6.95 -12.31 -1.10
N ILE A 299 -6.45 -11.52 -0.17
CA ILE A 299 -6.56 -10.04 -0.17
C ILE A 299 -5.17 -9.44 -0.05
N TRP A 300 -4.28 -9.92 -0.91
CA TRP A 300 -2.82 -9.65 -0.86
C TRP A 300 -2.50 -8.20 -0.47
N ASP A 301 -2.95 -7.21 -1.23
CA ASP A 301 -2.62 -5.78 -1.08
C ASP A 301 -3.24 -5.12 0.13
N VAL A 302 -4.39 -5.64 0.56
CA VAL A 302 -5.10 -5.17 1.76
C VAL A 302 -4.22 -5.25 3.01
N LEU A 303 -3.29 -6.22 3.06
CA LEU A 303 -2.39 -6.36 4.19
C LEU A 303 -1.38 -5.22 4.26
N ALA A 304 -0.81 -4.82 3.13
CA ALA A 304 0.11 -3.68 3.04
C ALA A 304 -0.59 -2.36 3.42
N ALA A 305 -1.80 -2.12 2.87
CA ALA A 305 -2.61 -0.97 3.25
C ALA A 305 -3.01 -1.01 4.75
N GLY A 306 -3.41 -2.17 5.24
CA GLY A 306 -3.78 -2.39 6.64
C GLY A 306 -2.66 -2.07 7.61
N TYR A 307 -1.42 -2.43 7.28
CA TYR A 307 -0.24 -2.10 8.07
C TYR A 307 -0.04 -0.59 8.22
N VAL A 308 -0.23 0.18 7.17
CA VAL A 308 -0.14 1.65 7.24
C VAL A 308 -1.19 2.22 8.20
N LEU A 309 -2.39 1.64 8.23
CA LEU A 309 -3.47 2.07 9.11
C LEU A 309 -3.25 1.66 10.58
N ASP A 310 -2.69 0.48 10.79
CA ASP A 310 -2.40 -0.07 12.12
C ASP A 310 -1.22 -1.06 12.04
N PRO A 311 0.02 -0.62 12.33
CA PRO A 311 1.19 -1.51 12.31
C PRO A 311 1.09 -2.70 13.26
N SER A 312 0.22 -2.64 14.26
CA SER A 312 0.01 -3.74 15.22
C SER A 312 -0.74 -4.95 14.63
N ILE A 313 -1.06 -4.93 13.34
CA ILE A 313 -1.53 -6.15 12.65
C ILE A 313 -0.45 -7.21 12.54
N ILE A 314 0.84 -6.83 12.49
CA ILE A 314 1.94 -7.77 12.44
C ILE A 314 2.07 -8.47 13.79
N THR A 315 1.99 -9.80 13.79
CA THR A 315 2.19 -10.63 14.99
C THR A 315 3.48 -11.45 14.94
N HIS A 316 4.03 -11.65 13.75
CA HIS A 316 5.33 -12.27 13.56
C HIS A 316 5.97 -11.81 12.26
N GLU A 317 7.24 -11.45 12.33
CA GLU A 317 8.08 -11.08 11.18
C GLU A 317 9.52 -11.54 11.40
N VAL A 318 10.28 -11.68 10.32
CA VAL A 318 11.73 -11.91 10.36
C VAL A 318 12.42 -10.74 9.68
N PHE A 319 13.65 -10.43 10.12
CA PHE A 319 14.45 -9.34 9.58
C PHE A 319 15.72 -9.89 8.95
N MET A 320 15.76 -9.95 7.62
CA MET A 320 16.81 -10.61 6.86
C MET A 320 17.24 -9.80 5.64
N PRO A 321 18.50 -9.95 5.18
CA PRO A 321 18.90 -9.49 3.86
C PRO A 321 18.13 -10.23 2.78
N ILE A 322 17.72 -9.50 1.73
CA ILE A 322 16.95 -10.05 0.62
C ILE A 322 17.58 -9.73 -0.73
N ASP A 323 17.24 -10.52 -1.73
CA ASP A 323 17.57 -10.27 -3.12
C ASP A 323 16.53 -10.86 -4.07
N VAL A 324 16.66 -10.55 -5.36
CA VAL A 324 15.84 -11.08 -6.45
C VAL A 324 16.73 -11.74 -7.49
N ASN A 325 16.32 -12.90 -7.98
CA ASN A 325 16.96 -13.52 -9.14
C ASN A 325 16.44 -12.87 -10.44
N ASP A 326 17.24 -11.98 -11.02
CA ASP A 326 17.01 -11.31 -12.30
C ASP A 326 17.73 -11.98 -13.49
N THR A 327 18.34 -13.15 -13.24
CA THR A 327 18.93 -13.96 -14.29
C THR A 327 17.86 -14.82 -14.95
N TYR A 328 17.67 -14.67 -16.26
CA TYR A 328 16.67 -15.44 -17.01
C TYR A 328 16.92 -16.95 -16.91
N SER A 329 16.05 -17.62 -16.17
CA SER A 329 16.15 -19.03 -15.83
C SER A 329 14.80 -19.54 -15.34
N ILE A 330 14.71 -20.81 -14.97
CA ILE A 330 13.49 -21.40 -14.37
C ILE A 330 13.10 -20.72 -13.03
N SER A 331 14.02 -20.05 -12.36
CA SER A 331 13.79 -19.32 -11.11
C SER A 331 13.82 -17.80 -11.29
N TYR A 332 13.62 -17.31 -12.51
CA TYR A 332 13.53 -15.88 -12.80
C TYR A 332 12.39 -15.23 -12.00
N GLY A 333 12.69 -14.13 -11.30
CA GLY A 333 11.78 -13.46 -10.38
C GLY A 333 11.68 -14.09 -8.97
N GLN A 334 12.47 -15.13 -8.68
CA GLN A 334 12.51 -15.67 -7.31
C GLN A 334 13.07 -14.64 -6.34
N THR A 335 12.37 -14.41 -5.23
CA THR A 335 12.87 -13.67 -4.08
C THR A 335 13.61 -14.59 -3.12
N VAL A 336 14.71 -14.11 -2.56
CA VAL A 336 15.59 -14.89 -1.66
C VAL A 336 15.86 -14.11 -0.40
N ALA A 337 15.69 -14.74 0.77
CA ALA A 337 16.15 -14.22 2.06
C ALA A 337 17.38 -14.99 2.53
N PHE A 338 18.39 -14.29 3.03
CA PHE A 338 19.68 -14.88 3.40
C PHE A 338 19.80 -14.99 4.93
N PRO A 339 19.79 -16.20 5.50
CA PRO A 339 20.02 -16.39 6.93
C PRO A 339 21.52 -16.24 7.33
N GLY A 340 22.42 -16.26 6.34
CA GLY A 340 23.86 -16.11 6.51
C GLY A 340 24.42 -14.87 5.84
N THR A 341 25.62 -14.94 5.28
CA THR A 341 26.27 -13.85 4.58
C THR A 341 25.63 -13.63 3.21
N PRO A 342 24.99 -12.46 2.98
CA PRO A 342 24.34 -12.19 1.70
C PRO A 342 25.34 -11.69 0.64
N PRO A 343 24.95 -11.68 -0.64
CA PRO A 343 25.71 -10.99 -1.68
C PRO A 343 25.87 -9.49 -1.38
N PRO A 344 26.95 -8.85 -1.86
CA PRO A 344 27.12 -7.41 -1.72
C PRO A 344 25.94 -6.61 -2.35
N GLY A 345 25.57 -5.52 -1.70
CA GLY A 345 24.50 -4.62 -2.17
C GLY A 345 23.09 -5.03 -1.80
N THR A 346 22.90 -6.17 -1.10
CA THR A 346 21.60 -6.53 -0.54
C THR A 346 21.23 -5.65 0.65
N GLN A 347 19.96 -5.36 0.80
CA GLN A 347 19.40 -4.64 1.94
C GLN A 347 18.58 -5.57 2.83
N LYS A 348 18.49 -5.21 4.11
CA LYS A 348 17.62 -5.95 5.04
C LYS A 348 16.18 -5.49 4.93
N ALA A 349 15.26 -6.43 5.10
CA ALA A 349 13.83 -6.17 5.07
C ALA A 349 13.10 -6.90 6.20
N HIS A 350 12.00 -6.30 6.65
CA HIS A 350 11.01 -6.94 7.50
C HIS A 350 10.12 -7.81 6.62
N ILE A 351 10.16 -9.12 6.80
CA ILE A 351 9.36 -10.10 6.05
C ILE A 351 8.27 -10.60 6.98
N VAL A 352 7.04 -10.16 6.73
CA VAL A 352 5.88 -10.51 7.58
C VAL A 352 5.48 -11.95 7.32
N GLN A 353 5.28 -12.72 8.40
CA GLN A 353 4.89 -14.13 8.34
C GLN A 353 3.53 -14.40 8.98
N LYS A 354 3.09 -13.56 9.94
CA LYS A 354 1.79 -13.70 10.59
C LYS A 354 1.18 -12.34 10.90
N ILE A 355 -0.14 -12.29 10.78
CA ILE A 355 -0.94 -11.09 11.08
C ILE A 355 -2.07 -11.40 12.06
N ASP A 356 -2.62 -10.36 12.66
CA ASP A 356 -3.90 -10.40 13.37
C ASP A 356 -5.05 -10.24 12.35
N ARG A 357 -5.55 -11.38 11.87
CA ARG A 357 -6.66 -11.42 10.90
C ARG A 357 -7.90 -10.65 11.38
N LYS A 358 -8.19 -10.64 12.68
CA LYS A 358 -9.37 -9.94 13.21
C LYS A 358 -9.27 -8.43 13.01
N LYS A 359 -8.07 -7.88 13.25
CA LYS A 359 -7.80 -6.44 12.98
C LYS A 359 -7.90 -6.11 11.51
N VAL A 360 -7.31 -6.93 10.63
CA VAL A 360 -7.39 -6.75 9.18
C VAL A 360 -8.84 -6.80 8.71
N MET A 361 -9.61 -7.82 9.09
CA MET A 361 -11.03 -7.94 8.72
C MET A 361 -11.90 -6.79 9.24
N LYS A 362 -11.55 -6.21 10.38
CA LYS A 362 -12.22 -5.00 10.90
C LYS A 362 -11.96 -3.79 9.99
N MET A 363 -10.72 -3.58 9.58
CA MET A 363 -10.36 -2.48 8.67
C MET A 363 -10.96 -2.68 7.28
N LEU A 364 -10.88 -3.89 6.74
CA LEU A 364 -11.51 -4.28 5.48
C LEU A 364 -13.02 -4.02 5.51
N THR A 365 -13.69 -4.43 6.57
CA THR A 365 -15.12 -4.18 6.78
C THR A 365 -15.44 -2.68 6.78
N ALA A 366 -14.62 -1.87 7.46
CA ALA A 366 -14.80 -0.42 7.49
C ALA A 366 -14.60 0.24 6.12
N ALA A 367 -13.72 -0.29 5.27
CA ALA A 367 -13.56 0.16 3.89
C ALA A 367 -14.80 -0.16 3.05
N PHE A 368 -15.35 -1.36 3.17
CA PHE A 368 -16.58 -1.76 2.49
C PHE A 368 -17.82 -0.95 2.93
N ASP A 369 -17.84 -0.44 4.15
CA ASP A 369 -18.89 0.50 4.61
C ASP A 369 -18.80 1.88 3.92
N LYS A 370 -17.70 2.19 3.21
CA LYS A 370 -17.49 3.41 2.40
C LYS A 370 -17.85 3.23 0.92
N MET A 371 -18.00 2.00 0.49
CA MET A 371 -18.43 1.60 -0.84
C MET A 371 -20.02 1.42 -0.87
#